data_05ceeb48d009d680621817563bcaf8f6
#
_entry.id   05ceeb48d009d680621817563bcaf8f6
#
_cell.length_a   1.000
_cell.length_b   1.000
_cell.length_c   1.000
_cell.angle_alpha   90.00
_cell.angle_beta   90.00
_cell.angle_gamma   90.00
#
_symmetry.space_group_name_H-M   'P 1'
#
loop_
_entity.id
_entity.type
_entity.pdbx_description
1 polymer ?
#
loop_
_entity_poly.entity_id
_entity_poly.type
_entity_poly.pdbx_seq_one_letter_code
_entity_poly.pdbx_strand_id
1 'polypeptide(L)'
;MCGILLVKSKQELPLELHLKALAVFKSRGPDRTRYQYKNNIFIAQVVLHITGTDQYYNADHENFLAYNGEIYNYKDLGDYSNDIEFVDDCVNGNARALAQGWGPWAWAWTNGTTVRYGADPQGEKTLYQYQDDDILIVCSEVAPILEYKRIAKIPTVYNTRHWTILEHTPYKGISRVIPGWEYINGTVAQPIDMLWNWIKPISCTYAEAQEEFSTLWKQTIKQMTPTCDYALTYSCGLDSSIILSHLDTAELYTTNMMGKDTIIDHIEDFLSSSEMARLNQLHITEECWAEYFCEVSKRTQMPVQSWSFVGQWAIAKHCEQRVLFTGAGADELFGGYDKYQTLDFNNNSPYSQGSPLWKWCMESYRDHKGQATLLADYWHQISGCDIRGVDTIAGAFGIEARNPFLAKPIVQFALNLPFEYKVGAVPKPLIRDLFLERWQQSHIWPKKGFSGHCNDSLPYINVTVSDTDRDTQWRDAVIKSFYKDSNQLLLKTSLEKTPPLGVL
;
A
#
# COMPACT_ATOMS: atom_id res chain seq x y z
N MET A 1 -2.45 9.73 8.84
CA MET A 1 -1.45 8.63 8.83
C MET A 1 -0.51 8.81 10.01
N CYS A 2 -0.14 7.73 10.68
CA CYS A 2 0.77 7.79 11.82
C CYS A 2 2.02 6.97 11.54
N GLY A 3 2.94 6.91 12.49
CA GLY A 3 4.09 6.01 12.42
C GLY A 3 4.34 5.37 13.77
N ILE A 4 4.71 4.10 13.76
CA ILE A 4 4.93 3.26 14.93
C ILE A 4 6.40 2.90 15.04
N LEU A 5 6.95 2.97 16.24
CA LEU A 5 8.25 2.42 16.59
C LEU A 5 8.13 1.68 17.92
N LEU A 6 8.49 0.39 17.93
CA LEU A 6 8.57 -0.42 19.12
C LEU A 6 9.94 -1.08 19.17
N VAL A 7 10.61 -1.00 20.31
CA VAL A 7 11.92 -1.62 20.55
C VAL A 7 11.88 -2.35 21.88
N LYS A 8 12.27 -3.61 21.88
CA LYS A 8 12.49 -4.41 23.11
C LYS A 8 13.91 -4.93 23.09
N SER A 9 14.70 -4.62 24.11
CA SER A 9 16.11 -5.00 24.18
C SER A 9 16.44 -5.74 25.50
N LYS A 10 17.48 -6.56 25.48
CA LYS A 10 17.96 -7.21 26.71
C LYS A 10 18.59 -6.21 27.68
N GLN A 11 19.25 -5.19 27.16
CA GLN A 11 19.90 -4.14 27.92
C GLN A 11 19.23 -2.80 27.66
N GLU A 12 19.32 -1.90 28.62
CA GLU A 12 18.84 -0.54 28.46
C GLU A 12 19.63 0.17 27.34
N LEU A 13 18.90 0.81 26.43
CA LEU A 13 19.46 1.62 25.35
C LEU A 13 19.29 3.09 25.67
N PRO A 14 20.24 3.96 25.25
CA PRO A 14 20.11 5.39 25.46
C PRO A 14 18.83 5.95 24.83
N LEU A 15 18.07 6.78 25.55
CA LEU A 15 16.87 7.45 25.04
C LEU A 15 17.15 8.25 23.75
N GLU A 16 18.33 8.85 23.64
CA GLU A 16 18.77 9.60 22.46
C GLU A 16 18.75 8.75 21.18
N LEU A 17 19.10 7.46 21.27
CA LEU A 17 19.04 6.55 20.14
C LEU A 17 17.60 6.35 19.64
N HIS A 18 16.67 6.17 20.57
CA HIS A 18 15.24 6.04 20.25
C HIS A 18 14.69 7.32 19.62
N LEU A 19 15.05 8.48 20.16
CA LEU A 19 14.61 9.79 19.64
C LEU A 19 15.22 10.06 18.25
N LYS A 20 16.47 9.65 18.02
CA LYS A 20 17.09 9.72 16.70
C LYS A 20 16.33 8.89 15.67
N ALA A 21 15.98 7.65 16.00
CA ALA A 21 15.21 6.78 15.13
C ALA A 21 13.81 7.36 14.84
N LEU A 22 13.16 7.96 15.86
CA LEU A 22 11.88 8.64 15.66
C LEU A 22 11.99 9.83 14.68
N ALA A 23 13.06 10.59 14.75
CA ALA A 23 13.29 11.75 13.89
C ALA A 23 13.35 11.37 12.40
N VAL A 24 13.79 10.15 12.06
CA VAL A 24 13.90 9.67 10.67
C VAL A 24 12.56 9.62 9.95
N PHE A 25 11.47 9.33 10.65
CA PHE A 25 10.13 9.20 10.05
C PHE A 25 9.07 10.10 10.70
N LYS A 26 9.50 11.14 11.41
CA LYS A 26 8.60 12.11 12.07
C LYS A 26 7.62 12.77 11.10
N SER A 27 7.99 12.92 9.84
CA SER A 27 7.13 13.49 8.79
C SER A 27 5.80 12.73 8.63
N ARG A 28 5.74 11.43 8.95
CA ARG A 28 4.49 10.65 8.91
C ARG A 28 3.42 11.18 9.85
N GLY A 29 3.86 11.73 10.98
CA GLY A 29 2.97 12.28 12.00
C GLY A 29 3.54 13.57 12.58
N PRO A 30 3.39 14.71 11.85
CA PRO A 30 4.00 15.97 12.24
C PRO A 30 3.36 16.61 13.47
N ASP A 31 2.10 16.27 13.77
CA ASP A 31 1.29 16.97 14.76
C ASP A 31 1.72 16.66 16.19
N ARG A 32 2.07 15.41 16.48
CA ARG A 32 2.46 14.99 17.84
C ARG A 32 3.40 13.81 17.82
N THR A 33 4.23 13.68 18.87
CA THR A 33 5.00 12.46 19.16
C THR A 33 4.66 12.01 20.59
N ARG A 34 4.39 10.72 20.75
CA ARG A 34 4.10 10.09 22.05
C ARG A 34 5.00 8.90 22.20
N TYR A 35 5.48 8.64 23.39
CA TYR A 35 6.27 7.44 23.70
C TYR A 35 6.19 7.05 25.18
N GLN A 36 6.48 5.79 25.43
CA GLN A 36 6.77 5.24 26.76
C GLN A 36 8.10 4.49 26.68
N TYR A 37 8.94 4.63 27.70
CA TYR A 37 10.15 3.85 27.85
C TYR A 37 10.18 3.24 29.26
N LYS A 38 9.99 1.92 29.36
CA LYS A 38 9.94 1.20 30.62
C LYS A 38 10.43 -0.22 30.41
N ASN A 39 11.22 -0.76 31.36
CA ASN A 39 11.70 -2.15 31.36
C ASN A 39 12.40 -2.54 30.04
N ASN A 40 13.25 -1.67 29.49
CA ASN A 40 13.94 -1.85 28.21
C ASN A 40 13.00 -2.01 27.00
N ILE A 41 11.75 -1.62 27.16
CA ILE A 41 10.77 -1.53 26.07
C ILE A 41 10.49 -0.06 25.79
N PHE A 42 10.83 0.38 24.59
CA PHE A 42 10.47 1.68 24.04
C PHE A 42 9.35 1.49 23.03
N ILE A 43 8.26 2.18 23.20
CA ILE A 43 7.15 2.22 22.24
C ILE A 43 6.77 3.66 21.98
N ALA A 44 6.58 4.00 20.71
CA ALA A 44 6.30 5.36 20.30
C ALA A 44 5.37 5.42 19.09
N GLN A 45 4.67 6.54 18.98
CA GLN A 45 3.84 6.91 17.85
C GLN A 45 4.11 8.35 17.45
N VAL A 46 4.36 8.59 16.16
CA VAL A 46 4.23 9.91 15.54
C VAL A 46 2.83 10.03 14.95
N VAL A 47 2.12 11.12 15.22
CA VAL A 47 0.68 11.25 14.99
C VAL A 47 0.38 12.30 13.93
N LEU A 48 -0.48 11.93 12.97
CA LEU A 48 -1.18 12.82 12.06
C LEU A 48 -2.66 12.80 12.42
N HIS A 49 -3.22 13.93 12.82
CA HIS A 49 -4.64 14.06 13.17
C HIS A 49 -5.48 14.27 11.91
N ILE A 50 -6.41 13.37 11.63
CA ILE A 50 -7.38 13.47 10.53
C ILE A 50 -8.80 13.40 11.07
N THR A 51 -9.08 12.41 11.91
CA THR A 51 -10.37 12.16 12.54
C THR A 51 -10.22 12.11 14.05
N GLY A 52 -11.21 12.62 14.77
CA GLY A 52 -11.22 12.59 16.22
C GLY A 52 -10.48 13.73 16.90
N THR A 53 -10.59 13.76 18.21
CA THR A 53 -9.94 14.74 19.07
C THR A 53 -8.77 14.11 19.80
N ASP A 54 -7.79 14.92 20.22
CA ASP A 54 -6.60 14.54 20.99
C ASP A 54 -6.87 13.76 22.31
N GLN A 55 -8.12 13.52 22.65
CA GLN A 55 -8.53 13.11 23.99
C GLN A 55 -8.34 11.64 24.33
N TYR A 56 -8.04 10.79 23.33
CA TYR A 56 -8.05 9.33 23.57
C TYR A 56 -6.75 8.79 24.18
N TYR A 57 -5.89 9.55 24.70
CA TYR A 57 -4.66 8.98 25.23
C TYR A 57 -4.61 9.02 26.76
N ASN A 58 -5.06 7.96 27.37
CA ASN A 58 -4.94 7.74 28.80
C ASN A 58 -3.44 7.68 29.19
N ALA A 59 -2.97 8.73 29.81
CA ALA A 59 -1.63 8.77 30.39
C ALA A 59 -1.46 7.81 31.59
N ASP A 60 -2.56 7.29 32.10
CA ASP A 60 -2.62 6.52 33.33
C ASP A 60 -2.68 5.00 33.14
N HIS A 61 -2.63 4.50 31.92
CA HIS A 61 -2.65 3.07 31.68
C HIS A 61 -1.28 2.41 31.84
N GLU A 62 -1.25 1.25 32.46
CA GLU A 62 -0.09 0.36 32.50
C GLU A 62 0.31 -0.08 31.08
N ASN A 63 -0.64 -0.09 30.16
CA ASN A 63 -0.50 -0.50 28.77
C ASN A 63 -0.32 0.70 27.83
N PHE A 64 0.46 0.53 26.79
CA PHE A 64 0.62 1.53 25.73
C PHE A 64 0.26 0.91 24.39
N LEU A 65 -0.70 1.54 23.68
CA LEU A 65 -1.05 1.27 22.30
C LEU A 65 -0.50 2.36 21.38
N ALA A 66 0.26 1.95 20.34
CA ALA A 66 0.60 2.77 19.19
C ALA A 66 -0.20 2.25 17.99
N TYR A 67 -0.93 3.15 17.33
CA TYR A 67 -1.86 2.82 16.25
C TYR A 67 -1.60 3.70 15.02
N ASN A 68 -1.64 3.10 13.84
CA ASN A 68 -1.56 3.78 12.55
C ASN A 68 -2.64 3.19 11.65
N GLY A 69 -3.70 3.93 11.40
CA GLY A 69 -4.80 3.43 10.59
C GLY A 69 -6.09 4.19 10.78
N GLU A 70 -7.15 3.61 10.25
CA GLU A 70 -8.52 4.10 10.30
C GLU A 70 -9.47 2.90 10.24
N ILE A 71 -10.39 2.74 11.16
CA ILE A 71 -11.49 1.77 11.08
C ILE A 71 -12.76 2.53 10.75
N TYR A 72 -13.15 2.51 9.49
CA TYR A 72 -14.22 3.38 8.98
C TYR A 72 -15.62 3.05 9.52
N ASN A 73 -15.86 1.80 9.92
CA ASN A 73 -17.15 1.36 10.44
C ASN A 73 -17.19 1.19 11.97
N TYR A 74 -16.28 1.82 12.72
CA TYR A 74 -16.22 1.64 14.18
C TYR A 74 -17.54 1.95 14.90
N LYS A 75 -18.32 2.90 14.40
CA LYS A 75 -19.65 3.26 14.94
C LYS A 75 -20.70 2.16 14.80
N ASP A 76 -20.52 1.27 13.81
CA ASP A 76 -21.42 0.13 13.60
C ASP A 76 -21.06 -1.06 14.52
N LEU A 77 -19.89 -1.01 15.18
CA LEU A 77 -19.35 -2.10 15.98
C LEU A 77 -19.59 -1.94 17.48
N GLY A 78 -20.00 -0.76 17.93
CA GLY A 78 -20.28 -0.47 19.33
C GLY A 78 -20.40 1.02 19.61
N ASP A 79 -20.57 1.35 20.89
CA ASP A 79 -20.64 2.74 21.37
C ASP A 79 -19.23 3.31 21.57
N TYR A 80 -18.49 3.43 20.47
CA TYR A 80 -17.13 3.97 20.44
C TYR A 80 -17.15 5.44 19.99
N SER A 81 -16.42 6.30 20.66
CA SER A 81 -16.29 7.72 20.28
C SER A 81 -15.34 7.93 19.11
N ASN A 82 -14.40 7.01 18.90
CA ASN A 82 -13.45 7.00 17.79
C ASN A 82 -12.98 5.54 17.51
N ASP A 83 -12.28 5.35 16.41
CA ASP A 83 -11.78 4.05 15.99
C ASP A 83 -10.67 3.48 16.90
N ILE A 84 -9.89 4.36 17.54
CA ILE A 84 -8.80 3.95 18.45
C ILE A 84 -9.37 3.22 19.67
N GLU A 85 -10.52 3.65 20.20
CA GLU A 85 -11.22 2.95 21.30
C GLU A 85 -11.60 1.52 20.91
N PHE A 86 -12.14 1.32 19.72
CA PHE A 86 -12.43 0.00 19.20
C PHE A 86 -11.15 -0.86 19.08
N VAL A 87 -10.07 -0.29 18.53
CA VAL A 87 -8.79 -1.00 18.37
C VAL A 87 -8.20 -1.36 19.73
N ASP A 88 -8.22 -0.45 20.70
CA ASP A 88 -7.70 -0.67 22.05
C ASP A 88 -8.47 -1.79 22.77
N ASP A 89 -9.80 -1.77 22.69
CA ASP A 89 -10.65 -2.82 23.23
C ASP A 89 -10.34 -4.20 22.61
N CYS A 90 -10.22 -4.25 21.28
CA CYS A 90 -9.82 -5.47 20.57
C CYS A 90 -8.44 -5.97 21.01
N VAL A 91 -7.45 -5.09 21.06
CA VAL A 91 -6.06 -5.46 21.34
C VAL A 91 -5.90 -5.89 22.82
N ASN A 92 -6.57 -5.23 23.77
CA ASN A 92 -6.54 -5.63 25.17
C ASN A 92 -7.33 -6.92 25.43
N GLY A 93 -8.41 -7.15 24.68
CA GLY A 93 -9.25 -8.35 24.77
C GLY A 93 -8.80 -9.46 23.82
N ASN A 94 -9.35 -9.46 22.61
CA ASN A 94 -9.07 -10.43 21.57
C ASN A 94 -8.82 -9.73 20.22
N ALA A 95 -7.57 -9.68 19.79
CA ALA A 95 -7.18 -9.00 18.53
C ALA A 95 -7.92 -9.51 17.29
N ARG A 96 -8.45 -10.75 17.31
CA ARG A 96 -9.29 -11.27 16.20
C ARG A 96 -10.58 -10.48 16.01
N ALA A 97 -11.04 -9.73 17.01
CA ALA A 97 -12.21 -8.87 16.86
C ALA A 97 -11.98 -7.72 15.88
N LEU A 98 -10.73 -7.35 15.59
CA LEU A 98 -10.38 -6.41 14.53
C LEU A 98 -10.91 -6.84 13.16
N ALA A 99 -11.11 -8.14 12.93
CA ALA A 99 -11.71 -8.67 11.72
C ALA A 99 -13.15 -8.17 11.45
N GLN A 100 -13.85 -7.64 12.44
CA GLN A 100 -15.19 -7.05 12.29
C GLN A 100 -15.12 -5.63 11.72
N GLY A 101 -14.01 -4.93 11.98
CA GLY A 101 -13.74 -3.63 11.42
C GLY A 101 -13.26 -3.71 9.97
N TRP A 102 -13.40 -2.60 9.24
CA TRP A 102 -12.78 -2.45 7.94
C TRP A 102 -12.09 -1.10 7.78
N GLY A 103 -10.97 -1.14 7.11
CA GLY A 103 -10.04 -0.03 6.89
C GLY A 103 -8.61 -0.49 7.08
N PRO A 104 -7.62 0.34 6.71
CA PRO A 104 -6.21 0.02 6.86
C PRO A 104 -5.75 0.23 8.30
N TRP A 105 -4.96 -0.70 8.84
CA TRP A 105 -4.45 -0.58 10.20
C TRP A 105 -3.12 -1.29 10.43
N ALA A 106 -2.33 -0.69 11.30
CA ALA A 106 -1.22 -1.33 11.98
C ALA A 106 -1.19 -0.89 13.44
N TRP A 107 -0.81 -1.76 14.32
CA TRP A 107 -0.72 -1.47 15.73
C TRP A 107 0.48 -2.14 16.40
N ALA A 108 0.94 -1.55 17.49
CA ALA A 108 1.87 -2.16 18.43
C ALA A 108 1.44 -1.83 19.87
N TRP A 109 1.59 -2.79 20.75
CA TRP A 109 1.12 -2.71 22.12
C TRP A 109 2.12 -3.32 23.10
N THR A 110 2.15 -2.78 24.32
CA THR A 110 2.92 -3.36 25.42
C THR A 110 2.26 -3.14 26.78
N ASN A 111 2.44 -4.10 27.68
CA ASN A 111 2.16 -3.95 29.11
C ASN A 111 3.44 -3.77 29.95
N GLY A 112 4.56 -3.41 29.34
CA GLY A 112 5.85 -3.26 30.00
C GLY A 112 6.66 -4.56 30.14
N THR A 113 6.15 -5.71 29.69
CA THR A 113 6.85 -7.01 29.68
C THR A 113 6.68 -7.73 28.36
N THR A 114 5.45 -7.80 27.87
CA THR A 114 5.09 -8.41 26.60
C THR A 114 4.88 -7.31 25.56
N VAL A 115 5.32 -7.57 24.33
CA VAL A 115 5.04 -6.74 23.18
C VAL A 115 4.19 -7.54 22.19
N ARG A 116 3.18 -6.89 21.62
CA ARG A 116 2.28 -7.45 20.60
C ARG A 116 2.16 -6.45 19.45
N TYR A 117 1.99 -6.93 18.23
CA TYR A 117 1.81 -6.08 17.06
C TYR A 117 1.19 -6.85 15.90
N GLY A 118 0.62 -6.11 14.95
CA GLY A 118 0.01 -6.66 13.75
C GLY A 118 -0.30 -5.59 12.72
N ALA A 119 -0.58 -6.03 11.50
CA ALA A 119 -0.96 -5.19 10.36
C ALA A 119 -2.20 -5.76 9.66
N ASP A 120 -2.96 -4.90 8.99
CA ASP A 120 -4.19 -5.24 8.28
C ASP A 120 -3.97 -6.35 7.23
N PRO A 121 -5.04 -7.08 6.84
CA PRO A 121 -4.92 -8.26 5.96
C PRO A 121 -4.44 -7.93 4.55
N GLN A 122 -4.54 -6.70 4.10
CA GLN A 122 -4.04 -6.25 2.81
C GLN A 122 -2.63 -5.66 2.92
N GLY A 123 -2.22 -5.28 4.14
CA GLY A 123 -0.96 -4.64 4.44
C GLY A 123 -0.87 -3.22 3.91
N GLU A 124 -1.99 -2.51 3.93
CA GLU A 124 -2.02 -1.09 3.56
C GLU A 124 -1.20 -0.24 4.52
N LYS A 125 -1.27 -0.54 5.83
CA LYS A 125 -0.35 0.05 6.81
C LYS A 125 0.79 -0.91 7.08
N THR A 126 1.99 -0.49 6.69
CA THR A 126 3.17 -1.34 6.78
C THR A 126 3.76 -1.41 8.18
N LEU A 127 4.23 -2.60 8.55
CA LEU A 127 5.17 -2.80 9.65
C LEU A 127 6.33 -3.68 9.19
N TYR A 128 7.51 -3.35 9.67
CA TYR A 128 8.75 -4.11 9.47
C TYR A 128 9.30 -4.51 10.82
N GLN A 129 9.94 -5.67 10.86
CA GLN A 129 10.63 -6.13 12.05
C GLN A 129 12.09 -6.52 11.76
N TYR A 130 12.94 -6.29 12.73
CA TYR A 130 14.26 -6.85 12.87
C TYR A 130 14.37 -7.52 14.22
N GLN A 131 14.93 -8.71 14.27
CA GLN A 131 15.16 -9.42 15.52
C GLN A 131 16.50 -10.15 15.49
N ASP A 132 17.26 -10.01 16.57
CA ASP A 132 18.41 -10.85 16.88
C ASP A 132 18.35 -11.28 18.37
N ASP A 133 19.43 -11.87 18.88
CA ASP A 133 19.47 -12.34 20.27
C ASP A 133 19.30 -11.23 21.30
N ASP A 134 19.62 -9.98 20.97
CA ASP A 134 19.68 -8.86 21.91
C ASP A 134 18.53 -7.87 21.79
N ILE A 135 17.91 -7.78 20.60
CA ILE A 135 16.95 -6.72 20.31
C ILE A 135 15.87 -7.17 19.33
N LEU A 136 14.63 -6.76 19.61
CA LEU A 136 13.51 -6.75 18.68
C LEU A 136 13.14 -5.30 18.36
N ILE A 137 13.08 -4.97 17.08
CA ILE A 137 12.65 -3.65 16.58
C ILE A 137 11.48 -3.85 15.64
N VAL A 138 10.39 -3.11 15.84
CA VAL A 138 9.21 -3.08 14.96
C VAL A 138 8.94 -1.63 14.58
N CYS A 139 8.81 -1.34 13.29
CA CYS A 139 8.59 0.01 12.81
C CYS A 139 7.74 0.06 11.55
N SER A 140 7.00 1.15 11.37
CA SER A 140 6.24 1.41 10.14
C SER A 140 7.11 1.52 8.88
N GLU A 141 8.38 1.88 9.03
CA GLU A 141 9.35 2.03 7.93
C GLU A 141 10.67 1.34 8.24
N VAL A 142 11.44 1.00 7.20
CA VAL A 142 12.74 0.34 7.34
C VAL A 142 13.81 1.31 7.86
N ALA A 143 13.80 2.57 7.41
CA ALA A 143 14.86 3.52 7.72
C ALA A 143 15.12 3.71 9.22
N PRO A 144 14.12 3.81 10.12
CA PRO A 144 14.39 3.90 11.57
C PRO A 144 15.05 2.67 12.16
N ILE A 145 14.83 1.48 11.60
CA ILE A 145 15.50 0.24 12.07
C ILE A 145 17.00 0.33 11.84
N LEU A 146 17.41 0.95 10.73
CA LEU A 146 18.83 1.10 10.36
C LEU A 146 19.60 2.04 11.29
N GLU A 147 18.92 2.88 12.08
CA GLU A 147 19.54 3.72 13.11
C GLU A 147 20.03 2.89 14.32
N TYR A 148 19.40 1.75 14.60
CA TYR A 148 19.81 0.87 15.71
C TYR A 148 20.93 -0.07 15.33
N LYS A 149 20.95 -0.52 14.10
CA LYS A 149 21.89 -1.54 13.63
C LYS A 149 22.40 -1.21 12.24
N ARG A 150 23.71 -1.28 12.05
CA ARG A 150 24.30 -1.26 10.71
C ARG A 150 24.05 -2.61 10.05
N ILE A 151 23.02 -2.67 9.22
CA ILE A 151 22.57 -3.89 8.56
C ILE A 151 23.05 -3.90 7.12
N ALA A 152 23.64 -5.02 6.69
CA ALA A 152 24.08 -5.18 5.31
C ALA A 152 22.88 -5.30 4.37
N LYS A 153 22.93 -4.59 3.24
CA LYS A 153 22.06 -4.87 2.10
C LYS A 153 22.45 -6.25 1.55
N ILE A 154 21.48 -7.12 1.41
CA ILE A 154 21.64 -8.39 0.70
C ILE A 154 20.89 -8.28 -0.63
N PRO A 155 21.46 -8.78 -1.73
CA PRO A 155 20.69 -9.05 -2.92
C PRO A 155 19.70 -10.16 -2.51
N THR A 156 18.57 -9.74 -1.95
CA THR A 156 17.42 -10.64 -1.91
C THR A 156 17.14 -11.00 -3.35
N VAL A 157 16.65 -12.21 -3.56
CA VAL A 157 16.29 -12.71 -4.88
C VAL A 157 15.18 -11.79 -5.45
N TYR A 158 15.59 -10.59 -5.85
CA TYR A 158 14.86 -9.81 -6.81
C TYR A 158 15.04 -10.56 -8.12
N ASN A 159 14.19 -11.56 -8.32
CA ASN A 159 14.02 -12.04 -9.65
C ASN A 159 13.62 -10.82 -10.48
N THR A 160 14.35 -10.50 -11.52
CA THR A 160 14.13 -9.35 -12.39
C THR A 160 12.70 -9.20 -12.93
N ARG A 161 11.89 -10.23 -12.75
CA ARG A 161 10.48 -10.28 -13.13
C ARG A 161 9.50 -10.25 -11.95
N HIS A 162 9.98 -10.35 -10.70
CA HIS A 162 9.12 -10.48 -9.52
C HIS A 162 9.63 -9.60 -8.40
N TRP A 163 8.91 -8.54 -8.16
CA TRP A 163 9.07 -7.66 -7.04
C TRP A 163 8.82 -8.41 -5.73
N THR A 164 9.54 -8.05 -4.72
CA THR A 164 9.54 -8.63 -3.38
C THR A 164 8.36 -9.53 -3.02
N ILE A 165 8.63 -10.78 -2.75
CA ILE A 165 7.72 -11.65 -2.04
C ILE A 165 7.37 -10.98 -0.69
N LEU A 166 6.11 -10.98 -0.35
CA LEU A 166 5.38 -10.31 0.72
C LEU A 166 6.18 -9.84 1.96
N GLU A 167 7.10 -10.64 2.45
CA GLU A 167 7.84 -10.41 3.70
C GLU A 167 9.28 -9.92 3.51
N HIS A 168 9.84 -10.01 2.30
CA HIS A 168 11.25 -9.72 2.08
C HIS A 168 11.56 -8.22 1.96
N THR A 169 12.74 -7.86 2.45
CA THR A 169 13.35 -6.54 2.27
C THR A 169 14.76 -6.70 1.71
N PRO A 170 15.38 -5.64 1.16
CA PRO A 170 16.77 -5.70 0.72
C PRO A 170 17.80 -5.73 1.87
N TYR A 171 17.37 -5.93 3.09
CA TYR A 171 18.23 -5.91 4.27
C TYR A 171 18.21 -7.25 5.00
N LYS A 172 19.40 -7.74 5.38
CA LYS A 172 19.53 -9.00 6.11
C LYS A 172 18.84 -8.91 7.47
N GLY A 173 17.89 -9.80 7.72
CA GLY A 173 17.18 -9.90 9.00
C GLY A 173 16.05 -8.86 9.20
N ILE A 174 15.84 -7.93 8.26
CA ILE A 174 14.63 -7.11 8.26
C ILE A 174 13.59 -7.81 7.38
N SER A 175 12.43 -8.11 7.96
CA SER A 175 11.27 -8.62 7.26
C SER A 175 10.06 -7.71 7.45
N ARG A 176 9.13 -7.75 6.51
CA ARG A 176 7.79 -7.18 6.70
C ARG A 176 6.99 -8.08 7.64
N VAL A 177 6.23 -7.49 8.53
CA VAL A 177 5.20 -8.19 9.31
C VAL A 177 4.16 -8.73 8.34
N ILE A 178 3.83 -10.01 8.46
CA ILE A 178 2.88 -10.67 7.55
C ILE A 178 1.49 -10.04 7.75
N PRO A 179 0.86 -9.53 6.68
CA PRO A 179 -0.48 -8.97 6.74
C PRO A 179 -1.51 -9.93 7.36
N GLY A 180 -2.37 -9.40 8.21
CA GLY A 180 -3.44 -10.15 8.84
C GLY A 180 -3.05 -11.03 10.04
N TRP A 181 -1.77 -11.00 10.44
CA TRP A 181 -1.28 -11.78 11.57
C TRP A 181 -0.93 -10.94 12.79
N GLU A 182 -1.13 -11.53 13.96
CA GLU A 182 -0.60 -11.03 15.23
C GLU A 182 0.75 -11.67 15.56
N TYR A 183 1.63 -10.87 16.09
CA TYR A 183 2.93 -11.26 16.61
C TYR A 183 3.01 -11.00 18.11
N ILE A 184 3.65 -11.90 18.83
CA ILE A 184 3.95 -11.76 20.27
C ILE A 184 5.45 -11.95 20.47
N ASN A 185 6.12 -10.93 21.02
CA ASN A 185 7.56 -10.92 21.30
C ASN A 185 8.43 -11.36 20.09
N GLY A 186 8.08 -10.89 18.90
CA GLY A 186 8.83 -11.18 17.67
C GLY A 186 8.40 -12.44 16.91
N THR A 187 7.49 -13.23 17.48
CA THR A 187 7.05 -14.50 16.88
C THR A 187 5.61 -14.42 16.42
N VAL A 188 5.32 -15.01 15.26
CA VAL A 188 3.95 -15.17 14.75
C VAL A 188 3.12 -15.94 15.77
N ALA A 189 1.97 -15.38 16.16
CA ALA A 189 1.12 -15.94 17.20
C ALA A 189 -0.19 -16.52 16.65
N GLN A 190 -1.00 -15.69 16.00
CA GLN A 190 -2.33 -16.10 15.49
C GLN A 190 -2.78 -15.22 14.33
N PRO A 191 -3.64 -15.75 13.44
CA PRO A 191 -4.29 -14.92 12.43
C PRO A 191 -5.32 -14.00 13.09
N ILE A 192 -5.36 -12.73 12.64
CA ILE A 192 -6.38 -11.76 13.01
C ILE A 192 -7.50 -11.78 11.96
N ASP A 193 -7.15 -11.47 10.71
CA ASP A 193 -8.06 -11.51 9.57
C ASP A 193 -7.24 -11.89 8.32
N MET A 194 -7.76 -12.79 7.52
CA MET A 194 -7.02 -13.33 6.41
C MET A 194 -7.80 -13.21 5.11
N LEU A 195 -7.13 -12.75 4.07
CA LEU A 195 -7.73 -12.53 2.76
C LEU A 195 -8.48 -13.76 2.22
N TRP A 196 -7.97 -14.97 2.46
CA TRP A 196 -8.64 -16.20 2.01
C TRP A 196 -9.99 -16.45 2.69
N ASN A 197 -10.24 -15.90 3.88
CA ASN A 197 -11.55 -15.97 4.54
C ASN A 197 -12.59 -15.08 3.85
N TRP A 198 -12.14 -14.16 3.00
CA TRP A 198 -13.00 -13.27 2.24
C TRP A 198 -13.50 -13.89 0.94
N ILE A 199 -12.89 -15.00 0.48
CA ILE A 199 -13.20 -15.65 -0.77
C ILE A 199 -14.38 -16.59 -0.57
N LYS A 200 -15.57 -16.17 -1.05
CA LYS A 200 -16.85 -16.90 -0.99
C LYS A 200 -17.62 -16.63 -2.29
N PRO A 201 -17.23 -17.25 -3.42
CA PRO A 201 -17.82 -16.97 -4.73
C PRO A 201 -19.35 -16.96 -4.69
N ILE A 202 -19.94 -15.91 -5.24
CA ILE A 202 -21.38 -15.68 -5.30
C ILE A 202 -21.91 -15.99 -6.69
N SER A 203 -23.21 -16.34 -6.76
CA SER A 203 -23.97 -16.42 -8.00
C SER A 203 -25.02 -15.32 -7.97
N CYS A 204 -24.95 -14.40 -8.91
CA CYS A 204 -25.91 -13.30 -9.06
C CYS A 204 -26.04 -12.95 -10.54
N THR A 205 -27.08 -12.25 -10.89
CA THR A 205 -27.23 -11.64 -12.23
C THR A 205 -26.33 -10.39 -12.33
N TYR A 206 -26.04 -9.97 -13.55
CA TYR A 206 -25.26 -8.75 -13.79
C TYR A 206 -25.93 -7.50 -13.21
N ALA A 207 -27.27 -7.39 -13.32
CA ALA A 207 -28.04 -6.28 -12.77
C ALA A 207 -27.97 -6.24 -11.23
N GLU A 208 -28.10 -7.38 -10.55
CA GLU A 208 -27.93 -7.46 -9.09
C GLU A 208 -26.52 -7.06 -8.68
N ALA A 209 -25.49 -7.48 -9.43
CA ALA A 209 -24.12 -7.07 -9.18
C ALA A 209 -23.91 -5.55 -9.33
N GLN A 210 -24.54 -4.92 -10.32
CA GLN A 210 -24.51 -3.46 -10.50
C GLN A 210 -25.16 -2.71 -9.34
N GLU A 211 -26.33 -3.15 -8.90
CA GLU A 211 -27.08 -2.52 -7.79
C GLU A 211 -26.28 -2.65 -6.48
N GLU A 212 -25.77 -3.84 -6.19
CA GLU A 212 -24.97 -4.09 -5.00
C GLU A 212 -23.68 -3.26 -5.01
N PHE A 213 -22.92 -3.24 -6.11
CA PHE A 213 -21.72 -2.43 -6.22
C PHE A 213 -22.02 -0.94 -6.03
N SER A 214 -23.07 -0.41 -6.67
CA SER A 214 -23.46 1.00 -6.53
C SER A 214 -23.75 1.37 -5.07
N THR A 215 -24.41 0.48 -4.34
CA THR A 215 -24.74 0.66 -2.92
C THR A 215 -23.49 0.63 -2.05
N LEU A 216 -22.67 -0.41 -2.20
CA LEU A 216 -21.42 -0.55 -1.47
C LEU A 216 -20.46 0.61 -1.75
N TRP A 217 -20.34 1.03 -3.01
CA TRP A 217 -19.45 2.10 -3.40
C TRP A 217 -19.83 3.44 -2.76
N LYS A 218 -21.10 3.83 -2.85
CA LYS A 218 -21.61 5.06 -2.22
C LYS A 218 -21.38 5.06 -0.72
N GLN A 219 -21.64 3.94 -0.05
CA GLN A 219 -21.43 3.80 1.38
C GLN A 219 -19.93 3.88 1.73
N THR A 220 -19.10 3.20 0.97
CA THR A 220 -17.64 3.19 1.16
C THR A 220 -17.05 4.59 1.04
N ILE A 221 -17.33 5.30 -0.06
CA ILE A 221 -16.81 6.67 -0.24
C ILE A 221 -17.30 7.60 0.88
N LYS A 222 -18.60 7.52 1.23
CA LYS A 222 -19.16 8.33 2.33
C LYS A 222 -18.43 8.09 3.66
N GLN A 223 -18.15 6.85 4.01
CA GLN A 223 -17.45 6.51 5.26
C GLN A 223 -15.95 6.88 5.21
N MET A 224 -15.34 6.84 4.03
CA MET A 224 -13.94 7.21 3.83
C MET A 224 -13.72 8.71 3.65
N THR A 225 -14.74 9.52 3.38
CA THR A 225 -14.59 10.97 3.21
C THR A 225 -14.36 11.62 4.57
N PRO A 226 -13.20 12.30 4.78
CA PRO A 226 -12.89 12.95 6.04
C PRO A 226 -13.65 14.26 6.19
N THR A 227 -13.62 14.85 7.38
CA THR A 227 -14.14 16.19 7.65
C THR A 227 -13.12 17.30 7.35
N CYS A 228 -11.84 16.97 7.20
CA CYS A 228 -10.80 17.92 6.78
C CYS A 228 -10.69 17.99 5.25
N ASP A 229 -9.95 18.96 4.74
CA ASP A 229 -9.67 19.07 3.31
C ASP A 229 -8.93 17.86 2.78
N TYR A 230 -9.30 17.44 1.58
CA TYR A 230 -8.77 16.25 0.94
C TYR A 230 -8.54 16.45 -0.56
N ALA A 231 -7.71 15.59 -1.11
CA ALA A 231 -7.34 15.60 -2.52
C ALA A 231 -7.57 14.25 -3.18
N LEU A 232 -7.54 14.25 -4.51
CA LEU A 232 -7.60 13.05 -5.35
C LEU A 232 -6.47 13.08 -6.37
N THR A 233 -5.75 11.98 -6.50
CA THR A 233 -4.89 11.72 -7.65
C THR A 233 -5.75 11.46 -8.87
N TYR A 234 -5.80 12.41 -9.81
CA TYR A 234 -6.66 12.35 -10.99
C TYR A 234 -5.85 12.10 -12.26
N SER A 235 -6.16 11.01 -12.96
CA SER A 235 -5.44 10.57 -14.16
C SER A 235 -6.28 10.60 -15.44
N CYS A 236 -7.46 11.22 -15.43
CA CYS A 236 -8.49 11.09 -16.48
C CYS A 236 -8.93 9.64 -16.74
N GLY A 237 -8.44 8.68 -15.96
CA GLY A 237 -8.79 7.27 -16.06
C GLY A 237 -10.13 6.95 -15.39
N LEU A 238 -10.72 5.79 -15.74
CA LEU A 238 -11.98 5.30 -15.17
C LEU A 238 -11.97 5.32 -13.64
N ASP A 239 -10.92 4.81 -13.05
CA ASP A 239 -10.80 4.60 -11.61
C ASP A 239 -10.85 5.91 -10.82
N SER A 240 -10.06 6.91 -11.24
CA SER A 240 -10.07 8.23 -10.62
C SER A 240 -11.36 8.99 -10.87
N SER A 241 -11.98 8.83 -12.06
CA SER A 241 -13.24 9.49 -12.40
C SER A 241 -14.42 8.96 -11.59
N ILE A 242 -14.45 7.67 -11.28
CA ILE A 242 -15.46 7.07 -10.40
C ILE A 242 -15.34 7.60 -8.97
N ILE A 243 -14.12 7.74 -8.47
CA ILE A 243 -13.90 8.33 -7.14
C ILE A 243 -14.37 9.80 -7.17
N LEU A 244 -13.95 10.57 -8.17
CA LEU A 244 -14.33 11.98 -8.32
C LEU A 244 -15.84 12.20 -8.38
N SER A 245 -16.61 11.26 -8.98
CA SER A 245 -18.07 11.39 -9.07
C SER A 245 -18.80 11.41 -7.72
N HIS A 246 -18.09 11.11 -6.63
CA HIS A 246 -18.61 11.08 -5.26
C HIS A 246 -17.82 11.99 -4.29
N LEU A 247 -16.91 12.82 -4.81
CA LEU A 247 -16.07 13.73 -4.02
C LEU A 247 -16.27 15.18 -4.50
N ASP A 248 -17.23 15.87 -3.94
CA ASP A 248 -17.67 17.20 -4.42
C ASP A 248 -16.60 18.30 -4.26
N THR A 249 -15.73 18.20 -3.26
CA THR A 249 -14.79 19.27 -2.86
C THR A 249 -13.32 18.87 -2.92
N ALA A 250 -12.99 17.72 -3.54
CA ALA A 250 -11.61 17.26 -3.63
C ALA A 250 -10.75 18.21 -4.47
N GLU A 251 -9.58 18.60 -3.96
CA GLU A 251 -8.52 19.15 -4.80
C GLU A 251 -7.97 18.04 -5.71
N LEU A 252 -7.74 18.37 -6.98
CA LEU A 252 -7.30 17.40 -7.97
C LEU A 252 -5.81 17.58 -8.25
N TYR A 253 -5.06 16.50 -8.20
CA TYR A 253 -3.65 16.50 -8.57
C TYR A 253 -3.39 15.53 -9.71
N THR A 254 -2.74 16.01 -10.76
CA THR A 254 -2.28 15.20 -11.88
C THR A 254 -0.84 15.51 -12.24
N THR A 255 -0.17 14.58 -12.92
CA THR A 255 1.20 14.78 -13.39
C THR A 255 1.25 14.63 -14.90
N ASN A 256 1.92 15.58 -15.58
CA ASN A 256 2.35 15.45 -16.96
C ASN A 256 3.83 15.10 -16.96
N MET A 257 4.13 13.84 -17.25
CA MET A 257 5.50 13.33 -17.29
C MET A 257 6.16 13.72 -18.61
N MET A 258 7.11 14.67 -18.53
CA MET A 258 7.94 15.09 -19.68
C MET A 258 7.16 15.61 -20.90
N GLY A 259 5.94 16.13 -20.68
CA GLY A 259 5.09 16.62 -21.76
C GLY A 259 4.61 15.54 -22.75
N LYS A 260 4.69 14.27 -22.37
CA LYS A 260 4.35 13.13 -23.26
C LYS A 260 2.98 12.50 -22.97
N ASP A 261 2.25 13.04 -22.02
CA ASP A 261 0.93 12.52 -21.64
C ASP A 261 -0.18 13.21 -22.43
N THR A 262 -0.51 12.64 -23.57
CA THR A 262 -1.53 13.19 -24.49
C THR A 262 -2.95 13.20 -23.91
N ILE A 263 -3.23 12.45 -22.85
CA ILE A 263 -4.55 12.48 -22.19
C ILE A 263 -4.70 13.76 -21.39
N ILE A 264 -3.63 14.21 -20.76
CA ILE A 264 -3.64 15.42 -19.93
C ILE A 264 -3.79 16.68 -20.79
N ASP A 265 -3.37 16.63 -22.05
CA ASP A 265 -3.55 17.74 -23.01
C ASP A 265 -5.03 18.01 -23.34
N HIS A 266 -5.94 17.08 -22.99
CA HIS A 266 -7.38 17.14 -23.19
C HIS A 266 -8.16 17.01 -21.86
N ILE A 267 -7.54 17.33 -20.73
CA ILE A 267 -8.15 17.14 -19.40
C ILE A 267 -9.45 17.96 -19.22
N GLU A 268 -9.57 19.09 -19.91
CA GLU A 268 -10.77 19.92 -19.95
C GLU A 268 -12.01 19.21 -20.51
N ASP A 269 -11.82 18.19 -21.34
CA ASP A 269 -12.92 17.41 -21.91
C ASP A 269 -13.57 16.49 -20.85
N PHE A 270 -12.87 16.25 -19.73
CA PHE A 270 -13.27 15.31 -18.68
C PHE A 270 -13.73 15.98 -17.38
N LEU A 271 -13.44 17.25 -17.20
CA LEU A 271 -13.72 17.98 -15.97
C LEU A 271 -14.72 19.12 -16.22
N SER A 272 -15.64 19.30 -15.28
CA SER A 272 -16.49 20.49 -15.22
C SER A 272 -15.65 21.74 -14.91
N SER A 273 -16.17 22.93 -15.18
CA SER A 273 -15.48 24.19 -14.85
C SER A 273 -15.14 24.31 -13.36
N SER A 274 -15.97 23.79 -12.47
CA SER A 274 -15.72 23.80 -11.03
C SER A 274 -14.63 22.82 -10.61
N GLU A 275 -14.48 21.70 -11.31
CA GLU A 275 -13.41 20.72 -11.08
C GLU A 275 -12.10 21.22 -11.68
N MET A 276 -12.14 21.86 -12.86
CA MET A 276 -10.97 22.51 -13.45
C MET A 276 -10.38 23.60 -12.54
N ALA A 277 -11.24 24.33 -11.82
CA ALA A 277 -10.78 25.35 -10.89
C ALA A 277 -10.00 24.78 -9.68
N ARG A 278 -10.13 23.47 -9.42
CA ARG A 278 -9.45 22.75 -8.33
C ARG A 278 -8.32 21.83 -8.85
N LEU A 279 -7.95 21.95 -10.12
CA LEU A 279 -6.93 21.10 -10.74
C LEU A 279 -5.53 21.68 -10.55
N ASN A 280 -4.67 20.87 -9.95
CA ASN A 280 -3.25 21.12 -9.79
C ASN A 280 -2.48 20.20 -10.75
N GLN A 281 -2.03 20.75 -11.87
CA GLN A 281 -1.27 20.01 -12.87
C GLN A 281 0.23 20.21 -12.66
N LEU A 282 0.94 19.11 -12.40
CA LEU A 282 2.37 19.10 -12.15
C LEU A 282 3.13 18.67 -13.41
N HIS A 283 4.00 19.54 -13.91
CA HIS A 283 4.89 19.23 -15.03
C HIS A 283 6.21 18.66 -14.50
N ILE A 284 6.49 17.40 -14.81
CA ILE A 284 7.68 16.69 -14.36
C ILE A 284 8.69 16.60 -15.50
N THR A 285 9.78 17.35 -15.39
CA THR A 285 10.91 17.26 -16.33
C THR A 285 11.73 16.00 -16.08
N GLU A 286 12.62 15.66 -17.03
CA GLU A 286 13.52 14.51 -16.87
C GLU A 286 14.44 14.64 -15.66
N GLU A 287 14.93 15.85 -15.39
CA GLU A 287 15.77 16.14 -14.22
C GLU A 287 14.99 15.96 -12.90
N CYS A 288 13.79 16.56 -12.81
CA CYS A 288 12.90 16.39 -11.66
C CYS A 288 12.55 14.91 -11.45
N TRP A 289 12.31 14.19 -12.51
CA TRP A 289 12.01 12.76 -12.44
C TRP A 289 13.17 11.98 -11.82
N ALA A 290 14.42 12.23 -12.26
CA ALA A 290 15.59 11.57 -11.72
C ALA A 290 15.83 11.91 -10.23
N GLU A 291 15.60 13.17 -9.83
CA GLU A 291 15.67 13.61 -8.44
C GLU A 291 14.62 12.87 -7.59
N TYR A 292 13.36 12.86 -8.02
CA TYR A 292 12.27 12.21 -7.30
C TYR A 292 12.46 10.69 -7.22
N PHE A 293 12.99 10.07 -8.27
CA PHE A 293 13.37 8.66 -8.24
C PHE A 293 14.37 8.36 -7.11
N CYS A 294 15.41 9.19 -6.97
CA CYS A 294 16.40 9.05 -5.90
C CYS A 294 15.78 9.30 -4.51
N GLU A 295 14.91 10.31 -4.37
CA GLU A 295 14.20 10.62 -3.14
C GLU A 295 13.30 9.45 -2.70
N VAL A 296 12.53 8.87 -3.63
CA VAL A 296 11.68 7.68 -3.38
C VAL A 296 12.53 6.51 -2.90
N SER A 297 13.61 6.18 -3.62
CA SER A 297 14.49 5.06 -3.24
C SER A 297 15.09 5.26 -1.85
N LYS A 298 15.55 6.47 -1.56
CA LYS A 298 16.12 6.84 -0.26
C LYS A 298 15.08 6.77 0.86
N ARG A 299 13.85 7.20 0.61
CA ARG A 299 12.79 7.21 1.62
C ARG A 299 12.25 5.81 1.90
N THR A 300 11.92 5.08 0.85
CA THR A 300 11.35 3.72 0.99
C THR A 300 12.37 2.70 1.47
N GLN A 301 13.68 2.99 1.32
CA GLN A 301 14.76 2.03 1.55
C GLN A 301 14.58 0.75 0.72
N MET A 302 13.99 0.90 -0.46
CA MET A 302 13.70 -0.17 -1.42
C MET A 302 14.12 0.29 -2.83
N PRO A 303 14.44 -0.64 -3.73
CA PRO A 303 14.45 -0.32 -5.14
C PRO A 303 13.10 0.26 -5.56
N VAL A 304 13.08 1.28 -6.40
CA VAL A 304 11.82 1.84 -6.91
C VAL A 304 11.13 0.78 -7.77
N GLN A 305 10.02 0.26 -7.28
CA GLN A 305 9.37 -0.93 -7.85
C GLN A 305 8.36 -0.60 -8.95
N SER A 306 7.82 0.61 -8.93
CA SER A 306 6.84 1.08 -9.92
C SER A 306 7.20 2.48 -10.40
N TRP A 307 7.04 2.72 -11.69
CA TRP A 307 7.18 4.06 -12.29
C TRP A 307 6.21 5.05 -11.64
N SER A 308 5.02 4.57 -11.27
CA SER A 308 3.99 5.37 -10.61
C SER A 308 4.47 6.01 -9.30
N PHE A 309 5.46 5.44 -8.63
CA PHE A 309 6.00 5.99 -7.38
C PHE A 309 6.62 7.37 -7.55
N VAL A 310 7.23 7.64 -8.70
CA VAL A 310 7.80 8.98 -8.98
C VAL A 310 6.70 10.01 -9.15
N GLY A 311 5.64 9.67 -9.88
CA GLY A 311 4.46 10.55 -10.00
C GLY A 311 3.71 10.74 -8.69
N GLN A 312 3.54 9.68 -7.92
CA GLN A 312 2.94 9.75 -6.58
C GLN A 312 3.78 10.61 -5.62
N TRP A 313 5.13 10.50 -5.70
CA TRP A 313 6.04 11.35 -4.94
C TRP A 313 5.87 12.83 -5.30
N ALA A 314 5.81 13.13 -6.60
CA ALA A 314 5.60 14.49 -7.07
C ALA A 314 4.28 15.06 -6.54
N ILE A 315 3.20 14.29 -6.64
CA ILE A 315 1.89 14.71 -6.10
C ILE A 315 1.96 14.91 -4.59
N ALA A 316 2.46 13.93 -3.84
CA ALA A 316 2.54 14.03 -2.39
C ALA A 316 3.40 15.21 -1.91
N LYS A 317 4.48 15.54 -2.64
CA LYS A 317 5.38 16.67 -2.36
C LYS A 317 4.69 18.04 -2.51
N HIS A 318 3.68 18.13 -3.37
CA HIS A 318 2.96 19.37 -3.67
C HIS A 318 1.52 19.39 -3.12
N CYS A 319 1.04 18.29 -2.60
CA CYS A 319 -0.30 18.19 -2.01
C CYS A 319 -0.32 18.87 -0.63
N GLU A 320 -1.23 19.83 -0.48
CA GLU A 320 -1.40 20.59 0.77
C GLU A 320 -2.45 19.95 1.70
N GLN A 321 -3.25 19.01 1.18
CA GLN A 321 -4.31 18.33 1.89
C GLN A 321 -3.74 17.18 2.73
N ARG A 322 -4.39 16.90 3.86
CA ARG A 322 -3.97 15.83 4.79
C ARG A 322 -4.38 14.43 4.32
N VAL A 323 -5.35 14.34 3.43
CA VAL A 323 -5.87 13.10 2.88
C VAL A 323 -5.80 13.12 1.35
N LEU A 324 -5.27 12.05 0.76
CA LEU A 324 -5.15 11.89 -0.67
C LEU A 324 -5.83 10.58 -1.10
N PHE A 325 -6.91 10.70 -1.86
CA PHE A 325 -7.56 9.55 -2.48
C PHE A 325 -6.79 9.07 -3.70
N THR A 326 -6.74 7.75 -3.88
CA THR A 326 -6.12 7.11 -5.05
C THR A 326 -6.99 5.99 -5.63
N GLY A 327 -6.79 5.67 -6.91
CA GLY A 327 -7.48 4.58 -7.61
C GLY A 327 -6.79 3.21 -7.49
N ALA A 328 -5.87 3.03 -6.53
CA ALA A 328 -5.11 1.80 -6.38
C ALA A 328 -6.04 0.58 -6.14
N GLY A 329 -5.72 -0.55 -6.77
CA GLY A 329 -6.44 -1.82 -6.64
C GLY A 329 -7.59 -2.03 -7.64
N ALA A 330 -8.03 -0.99 -8.33
CA ALA A 330 -9.14 -1.11 -9.28
C ALA A 330 -8.86 -2.08 -10.43
N ASP A 331 -7.64 -2.05 -10.96
CA ASP A 331 -7.24 -2.89 -12.09
C ASP A 331 -7.13 -4.37 -11.72
N GLU A 332 -6.55 -4.66 -10.59
CA GLU A 332 -6.33 -6.03 -10.09
C GLU A 332 -7.63 -6.68 -9.64
N LEU A 333 -8.56 -5.90 -9.10
CA LEU A 333 -9.84 -6.43 -8.61
C LEU A 333 -10.89 -6.58 -9.71
N PHE A 334 -10.91 -5.65 -10.68
CA PHE A 334 -11.95 -5.59 -11.71
C PHE A 334 -11.44 -5.81 -13.13
N GLY A 335 -10.22 -6.33 -13.30
CA GLY A 335 -9.72 -6.78 -14.59
C GLY A 335 -9.36 -5.66 -15.57
N GLY A 336 -8.63 -4.64 -15.09
CA GLY A 336 -8.30 -3.46 -15.89
C GLY A 336 -7.16 -3.63 -16.89
N TYR A 337 -6.38 -4.70 -16.84
CA TYR A 337 -5.24 -4.92 -17.73
C TYR A 337 -5.57 -5.87 -18.89
N ASP A 338 -5.01 -5.61 -20.06
CA ASP A 338 -5.20 -6.41 -21.28
C ASP A 338 -4.82 -7.88 -21.08
N LYS A 339 -3.84 -8.16 -20.23
CA LYS A 339 -3.42 -9.53 -19.90
C LYS A 339 -4.55 -10.43 -19.35
N TYR A 340 -5.57 -9.82 -18.72
CA TYR A 340 -6.72 -10.58 -18.21
C TYR A 340 -7.66 -11.03 -19.32
N GLN A 341 -7.74 -10.28 -20.42
CA GLN A 341 -8.57 -10.64 -21.58
C GLN A 341 -7.97 -11.81 -22.36
N THR A 342 -6.66 -11.80 -22.56
CA THR A 342 -5.95 -12.82 -23.31
C THR A 342 -5.67 -14.08 -22.50
N LEU A 343 -5.65 -13.97 -21.16
CA LEU A 343 -5.18 -15.00 -20.23
C LEU A 343 -3.78 -15.55 -20.62
N ASP A 344 -3.00 -14.72 -21.30
CA ASP A 344 -1.64 -15.08 -21.73
C ASP A 344 -0.64 -14.66 -20.64
N PHE A 345 -0.09 -15.65 -19.96
CA PHE A 345 0.85 -15.46 -18.87
C PHE A 345 2.21 -16.04 -19.26
N ASN A 346 3.23 -15.21 -19.25
CA ASN A 346 4.60 -15.64 -19.45
C ASN A 346 4.99 -16.71 -18.41
N ASN A 347 5.63 -17.78 -18.86
CA ASN A 347 6.04 -18.95 -18.06
C ASN A 347 6.95 -18.63 -16.86
N ASN A 348 7.44 -17.40 -16.72
CA ASN A 348 8.32 -16.95 -15.63
C ASN A 348 7.64 -15.94 -14.68
N SER A 349 6.33 -15.85 -14.73
CA SER A 349 5.55 -15.00 -13.82
C SER A 349 5.31 -15.72 -12.48
N PRO A 350 4.97 -15.00 -11.38
CA PRO A 350 4.48 -15.64 -10.14
C PRO A 350 3.27 -16.53 -10.40
N TYR A 351 2.69 -16.41 -11.57
CA TYR A 351 1.62 -17.21 -12.13
C TYR A 351 2.10 -18.48 -12.82
N SER A 352 3.41 -18.82 -12.75
CA SER A 352 3.88 -20.06 -13.36
C SER A 352 3.16 -21.25 -12.73
N GLN A 353 2.65 -22.11 -13.60
CA GLN A 353 2.01 -23.34 -13.19
C GLN A 353 2.95 -24.10 -12.24
N GLY A 354 2.48 -24.36 -11.01
CA GLY A 354 3.26 -25.06 -10.00
C GLY A 354 3.82 -24.19 -8.87
N SER A 355 3.78 -22.84 -8.96
CA SER A 355 4.13 -22.01 -7.79
C SER A 355 3.12 -22.22 -6.65
N PRO A 356 3.53 -22.19 -5.37
CA PRO A 356 2.61 -22.31 -4.25
C PRO A 356 1.48 -21.27 -4.29
N LEU A 357 1.79 -20.02 -4.62
CA LEU A 357 0.80 -18.95 -4.78
C LEU A 357 -0.22 -19.28 -5.86
N TRP A 358 0.25 -19.74 -7.03
CA TRP A 358 -0.66 -20.12 -8.12
C TRP A 358 -1.59 -21.26 -7.73
N LYS A 359 -1.05 -22.33 -7.11
CA LYS A 359 -1.85 -23.46 -6.64
C LYS A 359 -2.94 -23.00 -5.68
N TRP A 360 -2.57 -22.20 -4.69
CA TRP A 360 -3.52 -21.65 -3.73
C TRP A 360 -4.60 -20.78 -4.42
N CYS A 361 -4.22 -19.92 -5.37
CA CYS A 361 -5.18 -19.11 -6.12
C CYS A 361 -6.15 -19.97 -6.93
N MET A 362 -5.65 -21.03 -7.60
CA MET A 362 -6.48 -21.97 -8.36
C MET A 362 -7.46 -22.73 -7.45
N GLU A 363 -6.99 -23.25 -6.34
CA GLU A 363 -7.83 -23.96 -5.36
C GLU A 363 -8.91 -23.04 -4.78
N SER A 364 -8.60 -21.76 -4.54
CA SER A 364 -9.53 -20.75 -4.02
C SER A 364 -10.74 -20.51 -4.93
N TYR A 365 -10.60 -20.72 -6.24
CA TYR A 365 -11.65 -20.48 -7.23
C TYR A 365 -12.08 -21.72 -7.98
N ARG A 366 -11.90 -22.93 -7.43
CA ARG A 366 -12.28 -24.20 -8.08
C ARG A 366 -11.70 -24.31 -9.49
N ASP A 367 -10.41 -24.06 -9.60
CA ASP A 367 -9.65 -24.14 -10.86
C ASP A 367 -10.05 -23.12 -11.95
N HIS A 368 -10.71 -22.00 -11.58
CA HIS A 368 -11.02 -20.94 -12.53
C HIS A 368 -9.81 -20.03 -12.77
N LYS A 369 -9.10 -20.25 -13.88
CA LYS A 369 -7.83 -19.59 -14.22
C LYS A 369 -7.91 -18.05 -14.18
N GLY A 370 -8.96 -17.43 -14.70
CA GLY A 370 -9.14 -15.99 -14.72
C GLY A 370 -9.25 -15.38 -13.33
N GLN A 371 -10.09 -15.95 -12.47
CA GLN A 371 -10.23 -15.53 -11.07
C GLN A 371 -8.93 -15.72 -10.29
N ALA A 372 -8.27 -16.85 -10.47
CA ALA A 372 -6.99 -17.14 -9.83
C ALA A 372 -5.92 -16.10 -10.22
N THR A 373 -5.95 -15.63 -11.46
CA THR A 373 -5.01 -14.60 -11.93
C THR A 373 -5.25 -13.25 -11.27
N LEU A 374 -6.51 -12.81 -11.22
CA LEU A 374 -6.85 -11.56 -10.54
C LEU A 374 -6.42 -11.61 -9.07
N LEU A 375 -6.67 -12.73 -8.37
CA LEU A 375 -6.24 -12.89 -6.99
C LEU A 375 -4.71 -12.87 -6.84
N ALA A 376 -4.00 -13.55 -7.74
CA ALA A 376 -2.54 -13.58 -7.71
C ALA A 376 -1.94 -12.19 -7.95
N ASP A 377 -2.49 -11.41 -8.88
CA ASP A 377 -2.08 -10.03 -9.12
C ASP A 377 -2.39 -9.13 -7.93
N TYR A 378 -3.61 -9.22 -7.42
CA TYR A 378 -4.01 -8.47 -6.25
C TYR A 378 -3.07 -8.70 -5.06
N TRP A 379 -2.78 -9.96 -4.76
CA TRP A 379 -1.90 -10.32 -3.67
C TRP A 379 -0.45 -9.90 -3.90
N HIS A 380 0.05 -10.14 -5.09
CA HIS A 380 1.45 -9.89 -5.42
C HIS A 380 1.73 -8.40 -5.67
N GLN A 381 0.92 -7.77 -6.50
CA GLN A 381 1.16 -6.40 -6.94
C GLN A 381 0.66 -5.39 -5.91
N ILE A 382 -0.57 -5.49 -5.45
CA ILE A 382 -1.12 -4.55 -4.48
C ILE A 382 -0.49 -4.77 -3.11
N SER A 383 -0.73 -5.90 -2.46
CA SER A 383 -0.22 -6.15 -1.10
C SER A 383 1.30 -6.26 -1.05
N GLY A 384 1.92 -6.84 -2.06
CA GLY A 384 3.37 -7.08 -2.11
C GLY A 384 4.20 -5.86 -2.51
N CYS A 385 3.67 -4.97 -3.35
CA CYS A 385 4.44 -3.89 -3.97
C CYS A 385 3.79 -2.52 -3.81
N ASP A 386 2.69 -2.26 -4.52
CA ASP A 386 2.23 -0.90 -4.78
C ASP A 386 1.77 -0.19 -3.51
N ILE A 387 0.99 -0.85 -2.67
CA ILE A 387 0.43 -0.21 -1.48
C ILE A 387 1.51 0.15 -0.44
N ARG A 388 2.61 -0.61 -0.38
CA ARG A 388 3.77 -0.31 0.46
C ARG A 388 4.43 1.02 0.06
N GLY A 389 4.53 1.24 -1.26
CA GLY A 389 5.05 2.49 -1.80
C GLY A 389 4.10 3.66 -1.50
N VAL A 390 2.82 3.50 -1.78
CA VAL A 390 1.78 4.53 -1.55
C VAL A 390 1.78 5.00 -0.09
N ASP A 391 1.76 4.07 0.89
CA ASP A 391 1.77 4.41 2.31
C ASP A 391 3.04 5.17 2.72
N THR A 392 4.22 4.69 2.29
CA THR A 392 5.49 5.31 2.65
C THR A 392 5.68 6.67 1.97
N ILE A 393 5.28 6.79 0.70
CA ILE A 393 5.38 8.04 -0.07
C ILE A 393 4.47 9.11 0.53
N ALA A 394 3.20 8.81 0.74
CA ALA A 394 2.26 9.75 1.36
C ALA A 394 2.72 10.14 2.77
N GLY A 395 3.18 9.17 3.57
CA GLY A 395 3.71 9.41 4.91
C GLY A 395 4.97 10.28 4.95
N ALA A 396 5.77 10.30 3.87
CA ALA A 396 6.93 11.19 3.79
C ALA A 396 6.55 12.68 3.89
N PHE A 397 5.31 13.02 3.54
CA PHE A 397 4.78 14.38 3.51
C PHE A 397 3.65 14.62 4.53
N GLY A 398 3.39 13.68 5.44
CA GLY A 398 2.32 13.81 6.44
C GLY A 398 0.93 13.74 5.82
N ILE A 399 0.75 12.93 4.79
CA ILE A 399 -0.50 12.74 4.06
C ILE A 399 -1.00 11.32 4.30
N GLU A 400 -2.29 11.13 4.52
CA GLU A 400 -2.94 9.82 4.55
C GLU A 400 -3.48 9.46 3.17
N ALA A 401 -2.93 8.40 2.58
CA ALA A 401 -3.50 7.80 1.38
C ALA A 401 -4.76 7.00 1.73
N ARG A 402 -5.86 7.22 1.00
CA ARG A 402 -7.10 6.46 1.06
C ARG A 402 -7.40 5.82 -0.28
N ASN A 403 -7.62 4.51 -0.26
CA ASN A 403 -7.77 3.68 -1.44
C ASN A 403 -9.16 3.02 -1.46
N PRO A 404 -10.22 3.66 -2.00
CA PRO A 404 -11.58 3.15 -1.89
C PRO A 404 -11.79 1.76 -2.49
N PHE A 405 -11.06 1.42 -3.56
CA PHE A 405 -11.11 0.08 -4.14
C PHE A 405 -10.54 -1.00 -3.21
N LEU A 406 -9.69 -0.62 -2.27
CA LEU A 406 -9.13 -1.54 -1.27
C LEU A 406 -9.98 -1.63 0.01
N ALA A 407 -11.09 -0.91 0.09
CA ALA A 407 -12.02 -1.07 1.20
C ALA A 407 -12.53 -2.52 1.27
N LYS A 408 -12.47 -3.14 2.45
CA LYS A 408 -12.84 -4.56 2.64
C LYS A 408 -14.18 -4.94 1.98
N PRO A 409 -15.27 -4.17 2.10
CA PRO A 409 -16.52 -4.49 1.41
C PRO A 409 -16.37 -4.59 -0.11
N ILE A 410 -15.61 -3.67 -0.70
CA ILE A 410 -15.35 -3.65 -2.16
C ILE A 410 -14.46 -4.82 -2.58
N VAL A 411 -13.41 -5.11 -1.81
CA VAL A 411 -12.52 -6.24 -2.09
C VAL A 411 -13.28 -7.56 -1.98
N GLN A 412 -14.06 -7.75 -0.92
CA GLN A 412 -14.88 -8.96 -0.75
C GLN A 412 -15.86 -9.12 -1.90
N PHE A 413 -16.54 -8.05 -2.29
CA PHE A 413 -17.45 -8.07 -3.43
C PHE A 413 -16.70 -8.46 -4.72
N ALA A 414 -15.61 -7.77 -5.06
CA ALA A 414 -14.86 -8.00 -6.29
C ALA A 414 -14.25 -9.42 -6.38
N LEU A 415 -13.70 -9.93 -5.27
CA LEU A 415 -13.12 -11.28 -5.22
C LEU A 415 -14.18 -12.37 -5.47
N ASN A 416 -15.44 -12.12 -5.11
CA ASN A 416 -16.51 -13.10 -5.12
C ASN A 416 -17.43 -13.03 -6.37
N LEU A 417 -17.29 -11.97 -7.17
CA LEU A 417 -18.04 -11.80 -8.41
C LEU A 417 -17.62 -12.84 -9.48
N PRO A 418 -18.54 -13.24 -10.37
CA PRO A 418 -18.21 -13.95 -11.61
C PRO A 418 -17.14 -13.22 -12.43
N PHE A 419 -16.24 -13.95 -13.03
CA PHE A 419 -15.12 -13.39 -13.80
C PHE A 419 -15.59 -12.53 -14.96
N GLU A 420 -16.62 -12.97 -15.68
CA GLU A 420 -17.22 -12.29 -16.83
C GLU A 420 -17.81 -10.92 -16.51
N TYR A 421 -18.11 -10.62 -15.24
CA TYR A 421 -18.59 -9.29 -14.82
C TYR A 421 -17.44 -8.29 -14.59
N LYS A 422 -16.21 -8.80 -14.52
CA LYS A 422 -14.98 -8.03 -14.31
C LYS A 422 -14.15 -7.88 -15.58
N VAL A 423 -14.15 -8.91 -16.42
CA VAL A 423 -13.34 -9.00 -17.64
C VAL A 423 -14.25 -9.36 -18.81
N GLY A 424 -14.35 -8.48 -19.80
CA GLY A 424 -15.18 -8.64 -20.98
C GLY A 424 -14.53 -8.06 -22.24
N ALA A 425 -15.32 -7.75 -23.24
CA ALA A 425 -14.85 -7.10 -24.47
C ALA A 425 -14.19 -5.74 -24.20
N VAL A 426 -14.58 -5.10 -23.09
CA VAL A 426 -13.95 -3.88 -22.57
C VAL A 426 -13.44 -4.16 -21.14
N PRO A 427 -12.36 -3.50 -20.68
CA PRO A 427 -11.91 -3.62 -19.30
C PRO A 427 -12.94 -3.10 -18.31
N LYS A 428 -13.13 -3.79 -17.18
CA LYS A 428 -13.99 -3.38 -16.05
C LYS A 428 -15.44 -3.10 -16.45
N PRO A 429 -16.15 -4.00 -17.16
CA PRO A 429 -17.47 -3.70 -17.68
C PRO A 429 -18.45 -3.28 -16.58
N LEU A 430 -18.50 -3.96 -15.45
CA LEU A 430 -19.40 -3.64 -14.33
C LEU A 430 -19.24 -2.18 -13.85
N ILE A 431 -18.01 -1.74 -13.64
CA ILE A 431 -17.73 -0.37 -13.17
C ILE A 431 -18.04 0.63 -14.27
N ARG A 432 -17.68 0.32 -15.50
CA ARG A 432 -17.88 1.19 -16.66
C ARG A 432 -19.35 1.47 -16.89
N ASP A 433 -20.19 0.43 -16.88
CA ASP A 433 -21.62 0.55 -17.16
C ASP A 433 -22.37 1.39 -16.12
N LEU A 434 -21.94 1.35 -14.85
CA LEU A 434 -22.53 2.14 -13.78
C LEU A 434 -22.26 3.64 -13.89
N PHE A 435 -21.18 4.03 -14.56
CA PHE A 435 -20.72 5.40 -14.63
C PHE A 435 -20.68 5.94 -16.06
N LEU A 436 -21.47 5.34 -16.96
CA LEU A 436 -21.53 5.65 -18.39
C LEU A 436 -21.78 7.13 -18.69
N GLU A 437 -22.64 7.81 -17.93
CA GLU A 437 -22.96 9.22 -18.20
C GLU A 437 -21.75 10.13 -18.12
N ARG A 438 -20.94 9.97 -17.08
CA ARG A 438 -19.71 10.73 -16.91
C ARG A 438 -18.59 10.25 -17.83
N TRP A 439 -18.70 9.02 -18.29
CA TRP A 439 -17.66 8.29 -18.98
C TRP A 439 -17.83 8.22 -20.50
N GLN A 440 -18.90 8.75 -21.05
CA GLN A 440 -19.18 8.68 -22.50
C GLN A 440 -18.04 9.23 -23.38
N GLN A 441 -17.32 10.23 -22.90
CA GLN A 441 -16.22 10.85 -23.63
C GLN A 441 -14.92 10.05 -23.58
N SER A 442 -14.69 9.28 -22.52
CA SER A 442 -13.44 8.55 -22.28
C SER A 442 -13.41 7.13 -22.85
N HIS A 443 -14.47 6.68 -23.51
CA HIS A 443 -14.49 5.41 -24.24
C HIS A 443 -13.38 5.28 -25.30
N ILE A 444 -12.80 6.38 -25.69
CA ILE A 444 -11.90 6.50 -26.86
C ILE A 444 -10.43 6.30 -26.44
N TRP A 445 -10.10 6.45 -25.14
CA TRP A 445 -8.70 6.42 -24.74
C TRP A 445 -8.25 5.01 -24.31
N PRO A 446 -7.16 4.50 -24.91
CA PRO A 446 -6.56 3.26 -24.44
C PRO A 446 -6.06 3.43 -23.00
N LYS A 447 -6.20 2.36 -22.20
CA LYS A 447 -5.64 2.31 -20.85
C LYS A 447 -4.18 2.69 -20.88
N LYS A 448 -3.82 3.78 -20.20
CA LYS A 448 -2.43 4.11 -19.89
C LYS A 448 -2.25 4.05 -18.38
N GLY A 449 -1.15 3.42 -17.93
CA GLY A 449 -0.76 3.49 -16.53
C GLY A 449 -0.46 4.94 -16.13
N PHE A 450 -0.52 5.25 -14.85
CA PHE A 450 -0.14 6.55 -14.26
C PHE A 450 1.36 6.88 -14.44
N SER A 451 2.07 6.14 -15.25
CA SER A 451 3.48 6.26 -15.51
C SER A 451 3.70 6.78 -16.92
N GLY A 452 4.23 7.97 -17.05
CA GLY A 452 4.78 8.47 -18.32
C GLY A 452 5.95 7.61 -18.82
N HIS A 453 6.32 7.79 -20.06
CA HIS A 453 7.49 7.13 -20.65
C HIS A 453 8.78 7.65 -20.00
N CYS A 454 9.36 6.87 -19.11
CA CYS A 454 10.53 7.26 -18.31
C CYS A 454 11.88 6.82 -18.90
N ASN A 455 11.89 6.18 -20.08
CA ASN A 455 13.12 5.69 -20.70
C ASN A 455 14.15 6.81 -20.97
N ASP A 456 13.67 8.01 -21.29
CA ASP A 456 14.54 9.15 -21.58
C ASP A 456 15.18 9.72 -20.30
N SER A 457 14.65 9.41 -19.13
CA SER A 457 15.20 9.84 -17.84
C SER A 457 16.25 8.87 -17.27
N LEU A 458 16.36 7.66 -17.81
CA LEU A 458 17.32 6.66 -17.33
C LEU A 458 18.78 7.13 -17.39
N PRO A 459 19.22 7.89 -18.41
CA PRO A 459 20.57 8.46 -18.43
C PRO A 459 20.89 9.35 -17.22
N TYR A 460 19.90 10.07 -16.67
CA TYR A 460 20.09 10.94 -15.51
C TYR A 460 20.36 10.18 -14.21
N ILE A 461 20.00 8.90 -14.16
CA ILE A 461 20.32 8.00 -13.05
C ILE A 461 21.44 7.00 -13.40
N ASN A 462 22.24 7.31 -14.43
CA ASN A 462 23.34 6.47 -14.92
C ASN A 462 22.92 5.06 -15.36
N VAL A 463 21.77 4.95 -16.00
CA VAL A 463 21.23 3.71 -16.53
C VAL A 463 21.08 3.80 -18.03
N THR A 464 21.63 2.83 -18.75
CA THR A 464 21.48 2.69 -20.22
C THR A 464 20.63 1.47 -20.52
N VAL A 465 19.57 1.63 -21.31
CA VAL A 465 18.61 0.58 -21.67
C VAL A 465 18.54 0.42 -23.18
N SER A 466 18.52 -0.81 -23.67
CA SER A 466 18.32 -1.11 -25.10
C SER A 466 16.85 -1.33 -25.43
N ASP A 467 16.45 -1.14 -26.68
CA ASP A 467 15.05 -1.09 -27.12
C ASP A 467 14.27 -2.42 -27.05
N THR A 468 14.90 -3.57 -26.80
CA THR A 468 14.29 -4.88 -27.01
C THR A 468 13.63 -5.55 -25.81
N ASP A 469 13.89 -5.09 -24.58
CA ASP A 469 13.21 -5.58 -23.36
C ASP A 469 13.28 -4.52 -22.26
N ARG A 470 12.54 -3.45 -22.46
CA ARG A 470 12.61 -2.22 -21.65
C ARG A 470 12.31 -2.43 -20.18
N ASP A 471 11.29 -3.20 -19.87
CA ASP A 471 10.85 -3.41 -18.48
C ASP A 471 11.86 -4.20 -17.65
N THR A 472 12.40 -5.28 -18.21
CA THR A 472 13.40 -6.11 -17.53
C THR A 472 14.71 -5.35 -17.34
N GLN A 473 15.18 -4.65 -18.39
CA GLN A 473 16.42 -3.90 -18.33
C GLN A 473 16.33 -2.73 -17.34
N TRP A 474 15.19 -2.03 -17.31
CA TRP A 474 14.97 -0.99 -16.33
C TRP A 474 15.01 -1.55 -14.88
N ARG A 475 14.31 -2.63 -14.63
CA ARG A 475 14.29 -3.27 -13.30
C ARG A 475 15.68 -3.68 -12.84
N ASP A 476 16.45 -4.31 -13.72
CA ASP A 476 17.85 -4.66 -13.46
C ASP A 476 18.71 -3.43 -13.14
N ALA A 477 18.49 -2.36 -13.87
CA ALA A 477 19.23 -1.13 -13.72
C ALA A 477 18.88 -0.43 -12.39
N VAL A 478 17.61 -0.36 -12.03
CA VAL A 478 17.15 0.16 -10.72
C VAL A 478 17.73 -0.65 -9.58
N ILE A 479 17.69 -1.98 -9.67
CA ILE A 479 18.28 -2.87 -8.66
C ILE A 479 19.79 -2.63 -8.56
N LYS A 480 20.49 -2.60 -9.69
CA LYS A 480 21.94 -2.33 -9.70
C LYS A 480 22.28 -0.96 -9.12
N SER A 481 21.50 0.08 -9.45
CA SER A 481 21.69 1.43 -8.90
C SER A 481 21.51 1.44 -7.40
N PHE A 482 20.43 0.83 -6.88
CA PHE A 482 20.14 0.76 -5.46
C PHE A 482 21.26 0.07 -4.65
N TYR A 483 21.87 -0.97 -5.22
CA TYR A 483 22.95 -1.70 -4.57
C TYR A 483 24.35 -1.11 -4.81
N LYS A 484 24.55 -0.30 -5.87
CA LYS A 484 25.85 0.29 -6.22
C LYS A 484 26.37 1.27 -5.16
N ASP A 485 25.48 2.00 -4.51
CA ASP A 485 25.83 2.95 -3.45
C ASP A 485 26.18 2.27 -2.11
N SER A 486 26.06 0.96 -2.03
CA SER A 486 26.49 0.17 -0.88
C SER A 486 27.87 -0.41 -1.16
N ASN A 487 28.94 0.15 -0.55
CA ASN A 487 30.31 -0.37 -0.57
C ASN A 487 30.48 -1.78 0.02
N GLN A 488 29.46 -2.62 -0.02
CA GLN A 488 29.44 -4.01 0.42
C GLN A 488 28.53 -4.87 -0.47
N LEU A 489 28.85 -4.96 -1.75
CA LEU A 489 28.35 -6.06 -2.57
C LEU A 489 29.15 -7.33 -2.21
N LEU A 490 28.67 -8.07 -1.23
CA LEU A 490 29.05 -9.48 -1.11
C LEU A 490 28.27 -10.26 -2.19
N LEU A 491 28.83 -10.25 -3.41
CA LEU A 491 28.52 -11.22 -4.44
C LEU A 491 28.92 -12.62 -3.95
N LYS A 492 28.00 -13.34 -3.32
CA LYS A 492 28.01 -14.80 -3.30
C LYS A 492 26.64 -15.27 -3.74
N THR A 493 26.59 -15.63 -5.00
CA THR A 493 25.57 -16.50 -5.58
C THR A 493 25.65 -17.87 -4.92
N SER A 494 24.84 -18.11 -3.93
CA SER A 494 24.40 -19.46 -3.60
C SER A 494 22.88 -19.40 -3.48
N LEU A 495 22.24 -19.88 -4.52
CA LEU A 495 20.84 -20.27 -4.54
C LEU A 495 20.67 -21.47 -3.59
N GLU A 496 20.71 -21.24 -2.30
CA GLU A 496 20.09 -22.18 -1.38
C GLU A 496 18.60 -21.95 -1.40
N LYS A 497 17.91 -22.94 -1.94
CA LYS A 497 16.45 -23.05 -1.90
C LYS A 497 16.03 -23.02 -0.44
N THR A 498 15.61 -21.86 0.04
CA THR A 498 14.80 -21.81 1.26
C THR A 498 13.47 -22.47 0.91
N PRO A 499 13.03 -23.49 1.65
CA PRO A 499 11.72 -24.06 1.43
C PRO A 499 10.68 -22.96 1.70
N PRO A 500 9.58 -22.88 0.93
CA PRO A 500 8.48 -21.99 1.25
C PRO A 500 8.00 -22.34 2.65
N LEU A 501 7.90 -21.34 3.52
CA LEU A 501 7.15 -21.47 4.77
C LEU A 501 5.80 -22.06 4.41
N GLY A 502 5.51 -23.22 5.01
CA GLY A 502 4.32 -23.98 4.71
C GLY A 502 3.10 -23.06 4.79
N VAL A 503 2.29 -23.12 3.76
CA VAL A 503 0.92 -22.63 3.79
C VAL A 503 0.23 -23.42 4.89
N LEU A 504 0.11 -22.82 6.06
CA LEU A 504 -0.78 -23.24 7.13
C LEU A 504 -2.10 -22.52 7.00
#